data_0e8bc5944317c1c73ffc1a66f45242da
#
_entry.id   0e8bc5944317c1c73ffc1a66f45242da
#
_cell.length_a   1.000
_cell.length_b   1.000
_cell.length_c   1.000
_cell.angle_alpha   90.00
_cell.angle_beta   90.00
_cell.angle_gamma   90.00
#
_symmetry.space_group_name_H-M   'P 1'
#
loop_
_entity.id
_entity.type
_entity.pdbx_description
1 polymer ?
#
loop_
_entity_poly.entity_id
_entity_poly.type
_entity_poly.pdbx_seq_one_letter_code
_entity_poly.pdbx_strand_id
1 'polypeptide(L)'
;MSDQVSRPTGDFSLPATFRRFTAFLRRPDIPDAATGMNAITLRRTGMLYLLDLSLMVPLILIAFAAETLGLTFPDNALEDLDLGPLEIMFVVLLVPALEEAVFRGWLSGRPAHLVPFLLVAAGYAALAGGLFLPHLGGAGLIFAVVIVATVLSAMKQGQPPYAWFRTTFPVFFAISSLSFALVHLFNYEGASLAYALPLVIPQFIAGLIFGYARVTYGLWSAILLHVLHNGTAIGIILAFGG
;
A
#
# COMPACT_ATOMS: atom_id res chain seq x y z
N MET A 1 37.28 22.01 24.06
CA MET A 1 35.93 22.49 23.74
C MET A 1 35.39 21.57 22.67
N SER A 2 34.57 20.59 23.06
CA SER A 2 33.99 19.60 22.18
C SER A 2 32.70 20.21 21.59
N ASP A 3 32.74 20.50 20.30
CA ASP A 3 31.54 20.83 19.54
C ASP A 3 30.55 19.65 19.61
N GLN A 4 29.59 19.77 20.49
CA GLN A 4 28.37 18.95 20.45
C GLN A 4 27.63 19.38 19.19
N VAL A 5 27.88 18.68 18.09
CA VAL A 5 26.98 18.69 16.91
C VAL A 5 25.64 18.24 17.43
N SER A 6 24.77 19.18 17.73
CA SER A 6 23.37 18.94 18.05
C SER A 6 22.75 18.18 16.88
N ARG A 7 22.59 16.85 17.04
CA ARG A 7 21.77 16.05 16.10
C ARG A 7 20.41 16.74 16.04
N PRO A 8 19.91 17.11 14.86
CA PRO A 8 18.59 17.71 14.77
C PRO A 8 17.61 16.69 15.32
N THR A 9 17.06 16.97 16.50
CA THR A 9 15.92 16.25 17.06
C THR A 9 14.81 16.41 16.04
N GLY A 10 14.55 15.33 15.27
CA GLY A 10 13.67 15.38 14.10
C GLY A 10 12.31 15.89 14.55
N ASP A 11 11.85 16.97 13.94
CA ASP A 11 10.52 17.50 14.14
C ASP A 11 9.49 16.40 13.78
N PHE A 12 8.81 15.89 14.79
CA PHE A 12 7.78 14.84 14.70
C PHE A 12 6.37 15.44 14.68
N SER A 13 6.22 16.70 14.30
CA SER A 13 4.91 17.33 14.16
C SER A 13 4.19 16.91 12.88
N LEU A 14 2.87 16.99 12.89
CA LEU A 14 2.04 16.73 11.72
C LEU A 14 2.38 17.68 10.55
N PRO A 15 2.57 19.02 10.77
CA PRO A 15 2.98 19.92 9.69
C PRO A 15 4.35 19.55 9.06
N ALA A 16 5.31 19.10 9.87
CA ALA A 16 6.60 18.67 9.36
C ALA A 16 6.48 17.36 8.56
N THR A 17 5.60 16.45 8.99
CA THR A 17 5.32 15.21 8.27
C THR A 17 4.65 15.52 6.93
N PHE A 18 3.65 16.38 6.90
CA PHE A 18 3.00 16.85 5.68
C PHE A 18 3.99 17.50 4.71
N ARG A 19 4.87 18.41 5.19
CA ARG A 19 5.91 19.02 4.35
C ARG A 19 6.86 17.99 3.73
N ARG A 20 7.32 16.99 4.50
CA ARG A 20 8.19 15.93 3.98
C ARG A 20 7.48 15.07 2.95
N PHE A 21 6.25 14.70 3.21
CA PHE A 21 5.42 13.92 2.28
C PHE A 21 5.16 14.68 0.98
N THR A 22 4.72 15.93 1.05
CA THR A 22 4.47 16.76 -0.15
C THR A 22 5.75 17.09 -0.92
N ALA A 23 6.87 17.28 -0.23
CA ALA A 23 8.16 17.45 -0.89
C ALA A 23 8.56 16.19 -1.68
N PHE A 24 8.33 15.00 -1.11
CA PHE A 24 8.53 13.74 -1.81
C PHE A 24 7.59 13.60 -3.01
N LEU A 25 6.30 13.92 -2.88
CA LEU A 25 5.35 13.84 -4.01
C LEU A 25 5.71 14.75 -5.18
N ARG A 26 6.33 15.91 -4.91
CA ARG A 26 6.80 16.80 -5.98
C ARG A 26 7.99 16.23 -6.75
N ARG A 27 8.79 15.41 -6.11
CA ARG A 27 9.97 14.77 -6.71
C ARG A 27 10.18 13.41 -6.06
N PRO A 28 9.39 12.40 -6.44
CA PRO A 28 9.56 11.05 -5.90
C PRO A 28 10.94 10.52 -6.23
N ASP A 29 11.65 10.04 -5.23
CA ASP A 29 12.98 9.46 -5.34
C ASP A 29 13.11 8.23 -4.44
N ILE A 30 13.97 7.31 -4.83
CA ILE A 30 14.22 6.08 -4.12
C ILE A 30 15.60 6.12 -3.45
N PRO A 31 15.69 6.00 -2.12
CA PRO A 31 16.97 5.95 -1.42
C PRO A 31 17.70 4.63 -1.72
N ASP A 32 19.03 4.62 -1.49
CA ASP A 32 19.84 3.40 -1.62
C ASP A 32 19.32 2.26 -0.74
N ALA A 33 18.83 2.59 0.44
CA ALA A 33 18.15 1.67 1.33
C ALA A 33 17.10 2.42 2.15
N ALA A 34 15.97 1.77 2.41
CA ALA A 34 15.03 2.23 3.42
C ALA A 34 15.71 2.24 4.80
N THR A 35 15.31 3.19 5.65
CA THR A 35 15.96 3.37 6.97
C THR A 35 15.80 2.16 7.90
N GLY A 36 14.82 1.28 7.62
CA GLY A 36 14.52 0.12 8.45
C GLY A 36 13.73 0.46 9.72
N MET A 37 13.42 -0.59 10.51
CA MET A 37 12.66 -0.46 11.75
C MET A 37 13.55 -0.03 12.91
N ASN A 38 13.21 1.08 13.56
CA ASN A 38 13.80 1.57 14.79
C ASN A 38 12.81 2.54 15.48
N ALA A 39 13.10 2.98 16.69
CA ALA A 39 12.21 3.84 17.47
C ALA A 39 11.85 5.16 16.75
N ILE A 40 12.79 5.74 15.99
CA ILE A 40 12.57 6.99 15.24
C ILE A 40 11.62 6.73 14.07
N THR A 41 11.86 5.67 13.28
CA THR A 41 11.02 5.34 12.13
C THR A 41 9.65 4.86 12.57
N LEU A 42 9.52 4.15 13.69
CA LEU A 42 8.24 3.78 14.27
C LEU A 42 7.41 5.03 14.63
N ARG A 43 8.03 6.00 15.31
CA ARG A 43 7.38 7.28 15.62
C ARG A 43 6.98 8.06 14.36
N ARG A 44 7.84 8.06 13.33
CA ARG A 44 7.51 8.70 12.03
C ARG A 44 6.37 7.98 11.30
N THR A 45 6.30 6.66 11.38
CA THR A 45 5.16 5.88 10.87
C THR A 45 3.88 6.26 11.61
N GLY A 46 3.92 6.40 12.94
CA GLY A 46 2.78 6.91 13.72
C GLY A 46 2.34 8.32 13.28
N MET A 47 3.29 9.21 12.94
CA MET A 47 2.95 10.54 12.40
C MET A 47 2.38 10.48 10.98
N LEU A 48 2.77 9.50 10.15
CA LEU A 48 2.12 9.25 8.85
C LEU A 48 0.71 8.70 9.02
N TYR A 49 0.47 7.87 10.04
CA TYR A 49 -0.88 7.42 10.37
C TYR A 49 -1.79 8.57 10.80
N LEU A 50 -1.30 9.50 11.62
CA LEU A 50 -2.05 10.71 11.95
C LEU A 50 -2.29 11.61 10.73
N LEU A 51 -1.35 11.64 9.78
CA LEU A 51 -1.54 12.32 8.51
C LEU A 51 -2.63 11.64 7.67
N ASP A 52 -2.60 10.32 7.57
CA ASP A 52 -3.63 9.53 6.89
C ASP A 52 -5.02 9.83 7.46
N LEU A 53 -5.20 9.72 8.77
CA LEU A 53 -6.46 10.06 9.43
C LEU A 53 -6.91 11.49 9.17
N SER A 54 -5.98 12.45 9.21
CA SER A 54 -6.29 13.88 8.96
C SER A 54 -6.79 14.16 7.54
N LEU A 55 -6.44 13.28 6.58
CA LEU A 55 -6.92 13.36 5.19
C LEU A 55 -8.19 12.52 4.97
N MET A 56 -8.32 11.38 5.65
CA MET A 56 -9.48 10.49 5.51
C MET A 56 -10.73 11.03 6.23
N VAL A 57 -10.59 11.56 7.44
CA VAL A 57 -11.75 12.07 8.22
C VAL A 57 -12.54 13.12 7.45
N PRO A 58 -11.94 14.17 6.83
CA PRO A 58 -12.69 15.10 6.00
C PRO A 58 -13.42 14.46 4.83
N LEU A 59 -12.82 13.45 4.18
CA LEU A 59 -13.47 12.75 3.06
C LEU A 59 -14.69 11.96 3.51
N ILE A 60 -14.60 11.27 4.66
CA ILE A 60 -15.71 10.55 5.27
C ILE A 60 -16.83 11.53 5.66
N LEU A 61 -16.50 12.68 6.26
CA LEU A 61 -17.47 13.70 6.62
C LEU A 61 -18.16 14.31 5.40
N ILE A 62 -17.43 14.50 4.29
CA ILE A 62 -18.00 14.97 3.01
C ILE A 62 -18.96 13.92 2.45
N ALA A 63 -18.59 12.64 2.45
CA ALA A 63 -19.47 11.56 2.00
C ALA A 63 -20.75 11.50 2.85
N PHE A 64 -20.63 11.52 4.17
CA PHE A 64 -21.76 11.55 5.08
C PHE A 64 -22.68 12.76 4.88
N ALA A 65 -22.10 13.96 4.69
CA ALA A 65 -22.86 15.15 4.38
C ALA A 65 -23.60 15.03 3.03
N ALA A 66 -22.96 14.43 2.02
CA ALA A 66 -23.55 14.19 0.72
C ALA A 66 -24.78 13.26 0.82
N GLU A 67 -24.69 12.18 1.60
CA GLU A 67 -25.81 11.28 1.88
C GLU A 67 -26.99 12.00 2.56
N THR A 68 -26.70 12.85 3.57
CA THR A 68 -27.75 13.65 4.25
C THR A 68 -28.43 14.65 3.31
N LEU A 69 -27.75 15.04 2.21
CA LEU A 69 -28.30 15.90 1.16
C LEU A 69 -29.03 15.10 0.05
N GLY A 70 -29.17 13.78 0.21
CA GLY A 70 -29.91 12.90 -0.70
C GLY A 70 -29.08 12.32 -1.85
N LEU A 71 -27.75 12.42 -1.81
CA LEU A 71 -26.89 11.65 -2.72
C LEU A 71 -26.84 10.19 -2.23
N THR A 72 -27.12 9.26 -3.12
CA THR A 72 -26.99 7.82 -2.82
C THR A 72 -25.67 7.31 -3.36
N PHE A 73 -24.90 6.59 -2.54
CA PHE A 73 -23.71 5.88 -2.97
C PHE A 73 -24.06 4.43 -3.36
N PRO A 74 -23.29 3.82 -4.25
CA PRO A 74 -23.44 2.40 -4.55
C PRO A 74 -23.03 1.57 -3.34
N ASP A 75 -23.68 0.42 -3.18
CA ASP A 75 -23.36 -0.53 -2.11
C ASP A 75 -21.88 -0.95 -2.17
N ASN A 76 -21.26 -1.09 -1.01
CA ASN A 76 -19.89 -1.51 -0.91
C ASN A 76 -19.83 -2.97 -0.46
N ALA A 77 -19.06 -3.80 -1.15
CA ALA A 77 -18.90 -5.22 -0.83
C ALA A 77 -18.46 -5.50 0.62
N LEU A 78 -17.91 -4.50 1.34
CA LEU A 78 -17.59 -4.62 2.77
C LEU A 78 -18.83 -4.57 3.67
N GLU A 79 -19.95 -4.01 3.20
CA GLU A 79 -21.20 -3.90 3.96
C GLU A 79 -21.91 -5.25 4.09
N ASP A 80 -21.69 -6.13 3.11
CA ASP A 80 -22.26 -7.49 3.07
C ASP A 80 -21.41 -8.52 3.82
N LEU A 81 -20.25 -8.13 4.37
CA LEU A 81 -19.38 -9.05 5.10
C LEU A 81 -19.95 -9.34 6.49
N ASP A 82 -20.14 -10.63 6.79
CA ASP A 82 -20.33 -11.08 8.17
C ASP A 82 -19.01 -10.88 8.93
N LEU A 83 -18.93 -9.78 9.70
CA LEU A 83 -17.71 -9.34 10.40
C LEU A 83 -17.50 -10.14 11.70
N GLY A 84 -17.36 -11.45 11.58
CA GLY A 84 -16.87 -12.29 12.67
C GLY A 84 -15.39 -12.04 12.99
N PRO A 85 -14.89 -12.55 14.13
CA PRO A 85 -13.49 -12.31 14.54
C PRO A 85 -12.45 -12.78 13.51
N LEU A 86 -12.74 -13.82 12.75
CA LEU A 86 -11.85 -14.36 11.73
C LEU A 86 -11.80 -13.45 10.50
N GLU A 87 -12.95 -12.97 10.05
CA GLU A 87 -13.10 -12.04 8.93
C GLU A 87 -12.41 -10.72 9.24
N ILE A 88 -12.59 -10.19 10.46
CA ILE A 88 -11.89 -8.99 10.94
C ILE A 88 -10.37 -9.20 10.89
N MET A 89 -9.88 -10.32 11.42
CA MET A 89 -8.44 -10.62 11.37
C MET A 89 -7.94 -10.69 9.93
N PHE A 90 -8.70 -11.30 9.03
CA PHE A 90 -8.35 -11.42 7.63
C PHE A 90 -8.29 -10.03 6.94
N VAL A 91 -9.34 -9.23 7.06
CA VAL A 91 -9.46 -7.90 6.41
C VAL A 91 -8.49 -6.88 7.01
N VAL A 92 -8.22 -6.96 8.32
CA VAL A 92 -7.36 -5.98 9.00
C VAL A 92 -5.88 -6.35 8.94
N LEU A 93 -5.51 -7.63 8.94
CA LEU A 93 -4.10 -8.04 9.04
C LEU A 93 -3.58 -8.69 7.76
N LEU A 94 -4.27 -9.72 7.26
CA LEU A 94 -3.74 -10.55 6.18
C LEU A 94 -3.87 -9.86 4.83
N VAL A 95 -5.04 -9.33 4.50
CA VAL A 95 -5.28 -8.63 3.22
C VAL A 95 -4.34 -7.45 3.06
N PRO A 96 -4.19 -6.52 4.03
CA PRO A 96 -3.22 -5.44 3.95
C PRO A 96 -1.78 -5.90 3.74
N ALA A 97 -1.36 -6.96 4.42
CA ALA A 97 0.00 -7.48 4.25
C ALA A 97 0.24 -8.02 2.83
N LEU A 98 -0.73 -8.74 2.27
CA LEU A 98 -0.68 -9.25 0.90
C LEU A 98 -0.73 -8.12 -0.13
N GLU A 99 -1.60 -7.16 0.05
CA GLU A 99 -1.70 -6.00 -0.85
C GLU A 99 -0.43 -5.17 -0.86
N GLU A 100 0.17 -4.89 0.31
CA GLU A 100 1.45 -4.20 0.37
C GLU A 100 2.59 -5.00 -0.29
N ALA A 101 2.58 -6.32 -0.15
CA ALA A 101 3.55 -7.16 -0.85
C ALA A 101 3.40 -7.08 -2.37
N VAL A 102 2.16 -7.10 -2.88
CA VAL A 102 1.84 -7.03 -4.31
C VAL A 102 2.10 -5.63 -4.88
N PHE A 103 1.54 -4.60 -4.28
CA PHE A 103 1.59 -3.24 -4.84
C PHE A 103 2.90 -2.52 -4.53
N ARG A 104 3.56 -2.78 -3.39
CA ARG A 104 4.73 -2.02 -2.92
C ARG A 104 5.98 -2.86 -2.66
N GLY A 105 5.88 -4.19 -2.61
CA GLY A 105 7.03 -5.07 -2.37
C GLY A 105 8.21 -4.78 -3.30
N TRP A 106 7.94 -4.57 -4.58
CA TRP A 106 8.89 -4.33 -5.66
C TRP A 106 9.38 -2.87 -5.77
N LEU A 107 8.71 -1.89 -5.14
CA LEU A 107 9.05 -0.46 -5.23
C LEU A 107 10.44 -0.09 -4.69
N SER A 108 11.14 -1.01 -4.07
CA SER A 108 12.55 -0.81 -3.72
C SER A 108 13.47 -0.73 -4.94
N GLY A 109 13.04 -1.21 -6.11
CA GLY A 109 13.85 -1.30 -7.32
C GLY A 109 15.05 -2.24 -7.22
N ARG A 110 15.20 -2.96 -6.09
CA ARG A 110 16.29 -3.89 -5.84
C ARG A 110 16.06 -5.22 -6.54
N PRO A 111 17.11 -5.83 -7.12
CA PRO A 111 17.00 -7.14 -7.77
C PRO A 111 16.32 -8.20 -6.90
N ALA A 112 16.63 -8.21 -5.60
CA ALA A 112 16.06 -9.14 -4.63
C ALA A 112 14.51 -9.04 -4.50
N HIS A 113 13.92 -7.92 -4.83
CA HIS A 113 12.46 -7.72 -4.73
C HIS A 113 11.81 -7.64 -6.11
N LEU A 114 12.48 -7.00 -7.08
CA LEU A 114 11.93 -6.79 -8.42
C LEU A 114 11.89 -8.07 -9.24
N VAL A 115 12.96 -8.87 -9.21
CA VAL A 115 13.04 -10.13 -9.99
C VAL A 115 11.97 -11.14 -9.54
N PRO A 116 11.80 -11.43 -8.23
CA PRO A 116 10.72 -12.30 -7.76
C PRO A 116 9.32 -11.80 -8.15
N PHE A 117 9.09 -10.49 -8.00
CA PHE A 117 7.81 -9.88 -8.39
C PHE A 117 7.49 -10.10 -9.87
N LEU A 118 8.45 -9.82 -10.76
CA LEU A 118 8.28 -10.01 -12.21
C LEU A 118 8.04 -11.48 -12.58
N LEU A 119 8.70 -12.41 -11.91
CA LEU A 119 8.51 -13.85 -12.14
C LEU A 119 7.11 -14.30 -11.73
N VAL A 120 6.63 -13.86 -10.56
CA VAL A 120 5.28 -14.18 -10.07
C VAL A 120 4.22 -13.57 -11.00
N ALA A 121 4.40 -12.30 -11.38
CA ALA A 121 3.50 -11.61 -12.31
C ALA A 121 3.46 -12.29 -13.68
N ALA A 122 4.61 -12.68 -14.23
CA ALA A 122 4.69 -13.40 -15.50
C ALA A 122 4.05 -14.80 -15.41
N GLY A 123 4.28 -15.53 -14.32
CA GLY A 123 3.66 -16.83 -14.07
C GLY A 123 2.13 -16.72 -13.99
N TYR A 124 1.62 -15.71 -13.28
CA TYR A 124 0.19 -15.44 -13.20
C TYR A 124 -0.40 -15.06 -14.57
N ALA A 125 0.26 -14.17 -15.32
CA ALA A 125 -0.18 -13.78 -16.66
C ALA A 125 -0.20 -14.97 -17.64
N ALA A 126 0.78 -15.87 -17.56
CA ALA A 126 0.82 -17.08 -18.35
C ALA A 126 -0.33 -18.04 -18.04
N LEU A 127 -0.68 -18.18 -16.75
CA LEU A 127 -1.84 -18.98 -16.33
C LEU A 127 -3.16 -18.36 -16.82
N ALA A 128 -3.35 -17.06 -16.61
CA ALA A 128 -4.54 -16.34 -17.04
C ALA A 128 -4.70 -16.34 -18.57
N GLY A 129 -3.59 -16.31 -19.31
CA GLY A 129 -3.57 -16.39 -20.77
C GLY A 129 -3.77 -17.80 -21.34
N GLY A 130 -3.99 -18.82 -20.52
CA GLY A 130 -4.21 -20.20 -20.97
C GLY A 130 -2.97 -20.87 -21.60
N LEU A 131 -1.77 -20.34 -21.36
CA LEU A 131 -0.52 -20.88 -21.92
C LEU A 131 -0.13 -22.24 -21.30
N PHE A 132 -0.82 -22.67 -20.25
CA PHE A 132 -0.56 -23.94 -19.58
C PHE A 132 -1.74 -24.90 -19.71
N LEU A 133 -1.43 -26.17 -19.99
CA LEU A 133 -2.40 -27.23 -20.12
C LEU A 133 -3.14 -27.45 -18.76
N PRO A 134 -4.47 -27.59 -18.79
CA PRO A 134 -5.29 -27.74 -17.58
C PRO A 134 -4.89 -28.91 -16.68
N HIS A 135 -4.19 -29.93 -17.23
CA HIS A 135 -3.84 -31.18 -16.52
C HIS A 135 -2.51 -31.10 -15.75
N LEU A 136 -1.69 -30.07 -15.94
CA LEU A 136 -0.41 -29.93 -15.22
C LEU A 136 -0.50 -29.13 -13.91
N GLY A 137 -1.73 -28.90 -13.42
CA GLY A 137 -1.98 -28.31 -12.12
C GLY A 137 -1.37 -26.91 -11.98
N GLY A 138 -2.12 -25.87 -12.33
CA GLY A 138 -1.70 -24.46 -12.14
C GLY A 138 -1.10 -24.19 -10.75
N ALA A 139 -1.54 -24.92 -9.71
CA ALA A 139 -0.98 -24.86 -8.37
C ALA A 139 0.51 -25.30 -8.33
N GLY A 140 0.90 -26.34 -9.06
CA GLY A 140 2.29 -26.80 -9.11
C GLY A 140 3.21 -25.78 -9.77
N LEU A 141 2.75 -25.12 -10.83
CA LEU A 141 3.50 -24.03 -11.46
C LEU A 141 3.66 -22.83 -10.53
N ILE A 142 2.58 -22.37 -9.89
CA ILE A 142 2.64 -21.27 -8.92
C ILE A 142 3.65 -21.61 -7.82
N PHE A 143 3.59 -22.82 -7.27
CA PHE A 143 4.51 -23.26 -6.24
C PHE A 143 5.97 -23.25 -6.71
N ALA A 144 6.24 -23.76 -7.93
CA ALA A 144 7.58 -23.74 -8.53
C ALA A 144 8.08 -22.29 -8.74
N VAL A 145 7.24 -21.41 -9.27
CA VAL A 145 7.57 -19.99 -9.47
C VAL A 145 7.87 -19.31 -8.15
N VAL A 146 7.10 -19.57 -7.10
CA VAL A 146 7.33 -18.99 -5.75
C VAL A 146 8.65 -19.49 -5.18
N ILE A 147 8.98 -20.79 -5.30
CA ILE A 147 10.27 -21.32 -4.86
C ILE A 147 11.43 -20.62 -5.60
N VAL A 148 11.38 -20.59 -6.93
CA VAL A 148 12.43 -19.95 -7.73
C VAL A 148 12.55 -18.47 -7.38
N ALA A 149 11.44 -17.76 -7.23
CA ALA A 149 11.42 -16.36 -6.84
C ALA A 149 12.06 -16.14 -5.45
N THR A 150 11.78 -17.03 -4.50
CA THR A 150 12.36 -16.96 -3.14
C THR A 150 13.87 -17.22 -3.17
N VAL A 151 14.34 -18.21 -3.90
CA VAL A 151 15.77 -18.51 -4.06
C VAL A 151 16.49 -17.34 -4.73
N LEU A 152 15.95 -16.79 -5.81
CA LEU A 152 16.55 -15.65 -6.51
C LEU A 152 16.55 -14.38 -5.63
N SER A 153 15.51 -14.17 -4.82
CA SER A 153 15.48 -13.10 -3.83
C SER A 153 16.63 -13.23 -2.84
N ALA A 154 16.82 -14.42 -2.28
CA ALA A 154 17.90 -14.70 -1.33
C ALA A 154 19.29 -14.50 -1.96
N MET A 155 19.50 -14.96 -3.19
CA MET A 155 20.77 -14.81 -3.90
C MET A 155 21.11 -13.36 -4.27
N LYS A 156 20.10 -12.49 -4.41
CA LYS A 156 20.26 -11.09 -4.82
C LYS A 156 20.17 -10.10 -3.66
N GLN A 157 20.21 -10.58 -2.44
CA GLN A 157 20.21 -9.73 -1.23
C GLN A 157 21.42 -8.78 -1.24
N GLY A 158 21.23 -7.58 -0.67
CA GLY A 158 22.28 -6.59 -0.56
C GLY A 158 22.59 -5.79 -1.83
N GLN A 159 22.10 -6.18 -3.02
CA GLN A 159 22.32 -5.42 -4.24
C GLN A 159 21.54 -4.10 -4.21
N PRO A 160 22.12 -2.98 -4.73
CA PRO A 160 21.42 -1.69 -4.80
C PRO A 160 20.27 -1.73 -5.82
N PRO A 161 19.36 -0.75 -5.78
CA PRO A 161 18.36 -0.57 -6.83
C PRO A 161 18.98 -0.42 -8.21
N TYR A 162 18.32 -0.95 -9.23
CA TYR A 162 18.75 -0.77 -10.61
C TYR A 162 18.77 0.72 -10.99
N ALA A 163 19.80 1.17 -11.72
CA ALA A 163 19.93 2.57 -12.14
C ALA A 163 18.74 3.03 -13.00
N TRP A 164 18.29 2.20 -13.94
CA TRP A 164 17.12 2.49 -14.76
C TRP A 164 15.84 2.63 -13.93
N PHE A 165 15.69 1.82 -12.87
CA PHE A 165 14.52 1.88 -11.99
C PHE A 165 14.48 3.21 -11.22
N ARG A 166 15.65 3.72 -10.78
CA ARG A 166 15.74 5.03 -10.14
C ARG A 166 15.26 6.15 -11.04
N THR A 167 15.69 6.12 -12.32
CA THR A 167 15.31 7.15 -13.29
C THR A 167 13.81 7.15 -13.59
N THR A 168 13.20 5.97 -13.61
CA THR A 168 11.75 5.80 -13.89
C THR A 168 10.90 5.68 -12.62
N PHE A 169 11.49 5.79 -11.45
CA PHE A 169 10.81 5.59 -10.18
C PHE A 169 9.54 6.44 -9.99
N PRO A 170 9.49 7.74 -10.36
CA PRO A 170 8.26 8.53 -10.24
C PRO A 170 7.07 7.89 -10.98
N VAL A 171 7.32 7.29 -12.15
CA VAL A 171 6.28 6.60 -12.94
C VAL A 171 5.82 5.33 -12.22
N PHE A 172 6.76 4.52 -11.72
CA PHE A 172 6.42 3.30 -10.99
C PHE A 172 5.70 3.57 -9.68
N PHE A 173 6.07 4.64 -8.98
CA PHE A 173 5.37 5.09 -7.77
C PHE A 173 3.92 5.49 -8.08
N ALA A 174 3.71 6.26 -9.17
CA ALA A 174 2.38 6.65 -9.60
C ALA A 174 1.54 5.42 -10.04
N ILE A 175 2.11 4.50 -10.83
CA ILE A 175 1.44 3.26 -11.25
C ILE A 175 1.05 2.43 -10.04
N SER A 176 1.94 2.23 -9.07
CA SER A 176 1.65 1.46 -7.85
C SER A 176 0.47 2.07 -7.06
N SER A 177 0.48 3.39 -6.86
CA SER A 177 -0.57 4.06 -6.11
C SER A 177 -1.91 4.07 -6.85
N LEU A 178 -1.87 4.28 -8.17
CA LEU A 178 -3.06 4.30 -9.01
C LEU A 178 -3.67 2.91 -9.15
N SER A 179 -2.87 1.86 -9.41
CA SER A 179 -3.37 0.49 -9.53
C SER A 179 -3.96 -0.01 -8.21
N PHE A 180 -3.37 0.37 -7.07
CA PHE A 180 -3.95 0.11 -5.75
C PHE A 180 -5.32 0.75 -5.59
N ALA A 181 -5.51 2.00 -6.00
CA ALA A 181 -6.81 2.63 -5.93
C ALA A 181 -7.81 1.98 -6.89
N LEU A 182 -7.41 1.72 -8.14
CA LEU A 182 -8.29 1.19 -9.17
C LEU A 182 -8.79 -0.23 -8.87
N VAL A 183 -8.01 -1.07 -8.19
CA VAL A 183 -8.49 -2.41 -7.80
C VAL A 183 -9.67 -2.32 -6.82
N HIS A 184 -9.79 -1.25 -6.05
CA HIS A 184 -10.92 -1.04 -5.14
C HIS A 184 -12.22 -0.66 -5.85
N LEU A 185 -12.19 -0.40 -7.17
CA LEU A 185 -13.42 -0.24 -7.95
C LEU A 185 -14.27 -1.52 -7.94
N PHE A 186 -13.65 -2.68 -7.79
CA PHE A 186 -14.36 -3.96 -7.66
C PHE A 186 -15.20 -4.08 -6.37
N ASN A 187 -15.00 -3.18 -5.41
CA ASN A 187 -15.86 -3.11 -4.22
C ASN A 187 -17.22 -2.48 -4.50
N TYR A 188 -17.44 -1.89 -5.68
CA TYR A 188 -18.67 -1.18 -6.06
C TYR A 188 -19.34 -1.85 -7.26
N GLU A 189 -19.94 -3.02 -7.02
CA GLU A 189 -20.60 -3.80 -8.09
C GLU A 189 -21.79 -3.04 -8.69
N GLY A 190 -21.92 -3.09 -10.01
CA GLY A 190 -23.02 -2.45 -10.74
C GLY A 190 -22.93 -0.94 -10.87
N ALA A 191 -21.99 -0.26 -10.20
CA ALA A 191 -21.80 1.18 -10.37
C ALA A 191 -21.16 1.53 -11.71
N SER A 192 -21.59 2.62 -12.33
CA SER A 192 -20.87 3.14 -13.49
C SER A 192 -19.48 3.63 -13.09
N LEU A 193 -18.50 3.50 -14.00
CA LEU A 193 -17.12 3.93 -13.73
C LEU A 193 -17.02 5.40 -13.30
N ALA A 194 -17.82 6.28 -13.90
CA ALA A 194 -17.86 7.70 -13.54
C ALA A 194 -18.34 7.94 -12.10
N TYR A 195 -19.17 7.04 -11.58
CA TYR A 195 -19.70 7.12 -10.22
C TYR A 195 -18.75 6.50 -9.19
N ALA A 196 -18.08 5.40 -9.55
CA ALA A 196 -17.16 4.69 -8.67
C ALA A 196 -15.77 5.35 -8.55
N LEU A 197 -15.29 6.04 -9.61
CA LEU A 197 -13.96 6.68 -9.61
C LEU A 197 -13.74 7.67 -8.45
N PRO A 198 -14.67 8.57 -8.10
CA PRO A 198 -14.49 9.46 -6.94
C PRO A 198 -14.40 8.69 -5.61
N LEU A 199 -15.04 7.52 -5.51
CA LEU A 199 -15.09 6.73 -4.27
C LEU A 199 -13.77 6.02 -3.95
N VAL A 200 -12.86 5.89 -4.93
CA VAL A 200 -11.53 5.32 -4.71
C VAL A 200 -10.42 6.39 -4.52
N ILE A 201 -10.80 7.67 -4.41
CA ILE A 201 -9.85 8.75 -4.06
C ILE A 201 -9.21 8.52 -2.68
N PRO A 202 -9.94 8.11 -1.62
CA PRO A 202 -9.32 7.76 -0.34
C PRO A 202 -8.22 6.71 -0.50
N GLN A 203 -8.47 5.63 -1.24
CA GLN A 203 -7.49 4.56 -1.49
C GLN A 203 -6.28 5.07 -2.29
N PHE A 204 -6.48 6.02 -3.21
CA PHE A 204 -5.37 6.64 -3.92
C PHE A 204 -4.48 7.45 -2.97
N ILE A 205 -5.07 8.26 -2.08
CA ILE A 205 -4.34 9.05 -1.08
C ILE A 205 -3.59 8.13 -0.10
N ALA A 206 -4.27 7.12 0.44
CA ALA A 206 -3.65 6.09 1.28
C ALA A 206 -2.49 5.40 0.53
N GLY A 207 -2.71 5.06 -0.75
CA GLY A 207 -1.71 4.48 -1.63
C GLY A 207 -0.44 5.30 -1.77
N LEU A 208 -0.56 6.62 -1.87
CA LEU A 208 0.58 7.55 -1.88
C LEU A 208 1.33 7.56 -0.54
N ILE A 209 0.61 7.56 0.58
CA ILE A 209 1.20 7.56 1.93
C ILE A 209 1.93 6.23 2.20
N PHE A 210 1.31 5.09 1.89
CA PHE A 210 1.89 3.76 2.09
C PHE A 210 3.11 3.57 1.17
N GLY A 211 3.04 4.03 -0.09
CA GLY A 211 4.17 4.03 -1.01
C GLY A 211 5.35 4.86 -0.52
N TYR A 212 5.10 6.05 0.01
CA TYR A 212 6.12 6.88 0.64
C TYR A 212 6.75 6.18 1.85
N ALA A 213 5.94 5.60 2.74
CA ALA A 213 6.42 4.84 3.89
C ALA A 213 7.28 3.65 3.47
N ARG A 214 6.85 2.92 2.42
CA ARG A 214 7.57 1.78 1.86
C ARG A 214 8.98 2.13 1.43
N VAL A 215 9.16 3.19 0.66
CA VAL A 215 10.47 3.54 0.12
C VAL A 215 11.37 4.20 1.16
N THR A 216 10.78 4.95 2.09
CA THR A 216 11.53 5.70 3.10
C THR A 216 11.91 4.85 4.31
N TYR A 217 10.97 4.05 4.84
CA TYR A 217 11.16 3.31 6.09
C TYR A 217 11.21 1.80 5.89
N GLY A 218 10.58 1.27 4.84
CA GLY A 218 10.54 -0.16 4.54
C GLY A 218 9.13 -0.72 4.43
N LEU A 219 9.00 -1.95 3.93
CA LEU A 219 7.71 -2.60 3.72
C LEU A 219 6.90 -2.75 5.02
N TRP A 220 7.58 -2.99 6.14
CA TRP A 220 6.95 -3.08 7.45
C TRP A 220 6.13 -1.84 7.82
N SER A 221 6.64 -0.64 7.45
CA SER A 221 5.96 0.63 7.74
C SER A 221 4.69 0.80 6.90
N ALA A 222 4.73 0.41 5.63
CA ALA A 222 3.56 0.40 4.78
C ALA A 222 2.50 -0.59 5.27
N ILE A 223 2.90 -1.82 5.62
CA ILE A 223 2.00 -2.84 6.19
C ILE A 223 1.37 -2.32 7.49
N LEU A 224 2.18 -1.78 8.41
CA LEU A 224 1.66 -1.25 9.69
C LEU A 224 0.65 -0.12 9.47
N LEU A 225 0.94 0.81 8.56
CA LEU A 225 0.00 1.90 8.22
C LEU A 225 -1.30 1.36 7.65
N HIS A 226 -1.24 0.40 6.74
CA HIS A 226 -2.42 -0.18 6.12
C HIS A 226 -3.25 -0.98 7.13
N VAL A 227 -2.62 -1.76 8.00
CA VAL A 227 -3.29 -2.45 9.12
C VAL A 227 -4.01 -1.46 10.03
N LEU A 228 -3.37 -0.35 10.39
CA LEU A 228 -3.97 0.69 11.22
C LEU A 228 -5.12 1.40 10.51
N HIS A 229 -4.97 1.67 9.21
CA HIS A 229 -6.01 2.26 8.36
C HIS A 229 -7.26 1.38 8.32
N ASN A 230 -7.11 0.10 7.91
CA ASN A 230 -8.22 -0.85 7.85
C ASN A 230 -8.82 -1.12 9.24
N GLY A 231 -7.98 -1.25 10.27
CA GLY A 231 -8.45 -1.42 11.64
C GLY A 231 -9.31 -0.25 12.12
N THR A 232 -8.96 0.98 11.72
CA THR A 232 -9.77 2.17 12.05
C THR A 232 -11.09 2.15 11.27
N ALA A 233 -11.07 1.85 9.97
CA ALA A 233 -12.28 1.77 9.15
C ALA A 233 -13.26 0.72 9.69
N ILE A 234 -12.79 -0.51 9.95
CA ILE A 234 -13.61 -1.58 10.53
C ILE A 234 -14.08 -1.20 11.94
N GLY A 235 -13.23 -0.58 12.76
CA GLY A 235 -13.62 -0.11 14.09
C GLY A 235 -14.76 0.93 14.05
N ILE A 236 -14.77 1.82 13.06
CA ILE A 236 -15.85 2.79 12.84
C ILE A 236 -17.13 2.06 12.41
N ILE A 237 -17.04 1.13 11.45
CA ILE A 237 -18.19 0.33 11.00
C ILE A 237 -18.82 -0.42 12.17
N LEU A 238 -18.03 -1.11 12.99
CA LEU A 238 -18.53 -1.85 14.15
C LEU A 238 -19.13 -0.93 15.25
N ALA A 239 -18.66 0.29 15.35
CA ALA A 239 -19.16 1.23 16.38
C ALA A 239 -20.43 1.97 15.96
N PHE A 240 -20.62 2.22 14.66
CA PHE A 240 -21.67 3.12 14.15
C PHE A 240 -22.51 2.53 13.01
N GLY A 241 -22.15 1.37 12.45
CA GLY A 241 -22.80 0.74 11.30
C GLY A 241 -23.86 -0.30 11.68
N GLY A 242 -24.38 -0.31 12.95
CA GLY A 242 -25.42 -1.22 13.43
C GLY A 242 -26.81 -0.61 13.39
#